data_60cf49a168f4801d64c6b06c97b2686b
#
_entry.id   60cf49a168f4801d64c6b06c97b2686b
#
_cell.length_a   1.000
_cell.length_b   1.000
_cell.length_c   1.000
_cell.angle_alpha   90.00
_cell.angle_beta   90.00
_cell.angle_gamma   90.00
#
_symmetry.space_group_name_H-M   'P 1'
#
loop_
_entity.id
_entity.type
_entity.pdbx_description
1 polymer ?
#
loop_
_entity_poly.entity_id
_entity_poly.type
_entity_poly.pdbx_seq_one_letter_code
_entity_poly.pdbx_strand_id
1 'polypeptide(L)'
;MQAIFQQEGASIKRRATYKKFVDDNRQWLEPYARFCFYRDKYGTATFSEWPKKLPKADAKVLDFWYFVQYVLDQQMRAAHEYARKNKVILKGDIPIGISRDGVEAWVEPRYFNLNGQSGAPPDPFSEDCQNWGFPTYNWDEML
;
A
#
# COMPACT_ATOMS: atom_id res chain seq x y z
N MET A 1 2.49 8.99 -14.91
CA MET A 1 3.11 9.48 -13.66
C MET A 1 4.61 9.72 -13.79
N GLN A 2 5.41 8.80 -14.36
CA GLN A 2 6.88 9.01 -14.50
C GLN A 2 7.25 10.28 -15.29
N ALA A 3 6.61 10.54 -16.44
CA ALA A 3 6.87 11.75 -17.22
C ALA A 3 6.59 13.04 -16.42
N ILE A 4 5.49 13.07 -15.65
CA ILE A 4 5.15 14.21 -14.80
C ILE A 4 6.19 14.36 -13.67
N PHE A 5 6.62 13.28 -13.07
CA PHE A 5 7.67 13.31 -12.05
C PHE A 5 9.00 13.84 -12.60
N GLN A 6 9.37 13.47 -13.83
CA GLN A 6 10.58 14.00 -14.47
C GLN A 6 10.51 15.52 -14.69
N GLN A 7 9.33 16.05 -15.06
CA GLN A 7 9.13 17.47 -15.32
C GLN A 7 8.96 18.29 -14.05
N GLU A 8 8.11 17.85 -13.13
CA GLU A 8 7.64 18.64 -12.00
C GLU A 8 8.18 18.18 -10.64
N GLY A 9 8.73 16.98 -10.55
CA GLY A 9 9.13 16.37 -9.28
C GLY A 9 10.10 17.24 -8.47
N ALA A 10 11.07 17.88 -9.12
CA ALA A 10 12.02 18.77 -8.44
C ALA A 10 11.34 20.01 -7.83
N SER A 11 10.31 20.55 -8.51
CA SER A 11 9.52 21.68 -8.01
C SER A 11 8.64 21.28 -6.83
N ILE A 12 7.94 20.15 -6.98
CA ILE A 12 7.01 19.62 -5.96
C ILE A 12 7.76 19.25 -4.68
N LYS A 13 8.91 18.61 -4.78
CA LYS A 13 9.77 18.24 -3.63
C LYS A 13 10.23 19.42 -2.78
N ARG A 14 10.26 20.64 -3.33
CA ARG A 14 10.59 21.88 -2.59
C ARG A 14 9.42 22.43 -1.79
N ARG A 15 8.18 22.04 -2.11
CA ARG A 15 6.97 22.55 -1.43
C ARG A 15 6.92 22.10 0.02
N ALA A 16 6.56 23.00 0.92
CA ALA A 16 6.41 22.70 2.34
C ALA A 16 5.36 21.60 2.59
N THR A 17 4.27 21.60 1.81
CA THR A 17 3.21 20.60 1.87
C THR A 17 3.70 19.20 1.52
N TYR A 18 4.59 19.07 0.51
CA TYR A 18 5.21 17.79 0.17
C TYR A 18 6.13 17.28 1.29
N LYS A 19 6.99 18.13 1.80
CA LYS A 19 7.92 17.78 2.89
C LYS A 19 7.15 17.33 4.12
N LYS A 20 6.14 18.09 4.51
CA LYS A 20 5.26 17.72 5.63
C LYS A 20 4.57 16.38 5.39
N PHE A 21 4.01 16.13 4.19
CA PHE A 21 3.41 14.85 3.85
C PHE A 21 4.39 13.69 4.02
N VAL A 22 5.60 13.81 3.50
CA VAL A 22 6.63 12.75 3.62
C VAL A 22 7.02 12.53 5.07
N ASP A 23 7.20 13.60 5.85
CA ASP A 23 7.61 13.49 7.26
C ASP A 23 6.49 12.89 8.12
N ASP A 24 5.24 13.32 7.95
CA ASP A 24 4.08 12.80 8.68
C ASP A 24 3.80 11.32 8.36
N ASN A 25 4.16 10.85 7.17
CA ASN A 25 3.81 9.52 6.67
C ASN A 25 5.01 8.58 6.53
N ARG A 26 6.20 8.98 6.95
CA ARG A 26 7.47 8.25 6.75
C ARG A 26 7.39 6.80 7.20
N GLN A 27 6.68 6.52 8.29
CA GLN A 27 6.59 5.20 8.89
C GLN A 27 6.05 4.13 7.92
N TRP A 28 5.03 4.46 7.13
CA TRP A 28 4.47 3.54 6.14
C TRP A 28 4.99 3.80 4.72
N LEU A 29 5.28 5.06 4.42
CA LEU A 29 5.63 5.51 3.06
C LEU A 29 7.00 4.97 2.62
N GLU A 30 7.99 4.95 3.51
CA GLU A 30 9.32 4.43 3.19
C GLU A 30 9.32 2.92 2.95
N PRO A 31 8.74 2.08 3.82
CA PRO A 31 8.60 0.65 3.54
C PRO A 31 7.82 0.37 2.24
N TYR A 32 6.73 1.09 2.00
CA TYR A 32 5.97 0.97 0.76
C TYR A 32 6.81 1.27 -0.49
N ALA A 33 7.54 2.37 -0.49
CA ALA A 33 8.39 2.73 -1.63
C ALA A 33 9.53 1.72 -1.86
N ARG A 34 10.10 1.17 -0.79
CA ARG A 34 11.10 0.10 -0.86
C ARG A 34 10.52 -1.19 -1.41
N PHE A 35 9.32 -1.57 -0.97
CA PHE A 35 8.61 -2.72 -1.52
C PHE A 35 8.38 -2.55 -3.03
N CYS A 36 7.87 -1.40 -3.46
CA CYS A 36 7.68 -1.10 -4.87
C CYS A 36 8.99 -1.17 -5.68
N PHE A 37 10.09 -0.65 -5.11
CA PHE A 37 11.40 -0.76 -5.74
C PHE A 37 11.82 -2.20 -5.97
N TYR A 38 11.69 -3.07 -4.96
CA TYR A 38 12.09 -4.48 -5.09
C TYR A 38 11.14 -5.26 -6.00
N ARG A 39 9.83 -5.05 -5.88
CA ARG A 39 8.84 -5.62 -6.78
C ARG A 39 9.18 -5.32 -8.24
N ASP A 40 9.43 -4.06 -8.56
CA ASP A 40 9.72 -3.63 -9.93
C ASP A 40 11.10 -4.15 -10.40
N LYS A 41 12.08 -4.20 -9.50
CA LYS A 41 13.43 -4.71 -9.78
C LYS A 41 13.44 -6.22 -10.08
N TYR A 42 12.66 -7.00 -9.37
CA TYR A 42 12.61 -8.46 -9.51
C TYR A 42 11.44 -8.95 -10.36
N GLY A 43 10.55 -8.05 -10.79
CA GLY A 43 9.41 -8.38 -11.65
C GLY A 43 8.31 -9.20 -10.97
N THR A 44 8.34 -9.31 -9.64
CA THR A 44 7.37 -10.07 -8.84
C THR A 44 7.10 -9.39 -7.50
N ALA A 45 5.84 -9.43 -7.04
CA ALA A 45 5.47 -9.02 -5.69
C ALA A 45 5.71 -10.14 -4.66
N THR A 46 5.90 -11.36 -5.10
CA THR A 46 6.15 -12.53 -4.23
C THR A 46 7.51 -12.41 -3.57
N PHE A 47 7.54 -11.67 -2.47
CA PHE A 47 8.78 -11.30 -1.78
C PHE A 47 9.58 -12.49 -1.23
N SER A 48 8.97 -13.67 -1.09
CA SER A 48 9.67 -14.91 -0.75
C SER A 48 10.64 -15.36 -1.85
N GLU A 49 10.45 -14.91 -3.10
CA GLU A 49 11.33 -15.17 -4.24
C GLU A 49 12.49 -14.17 -4.32
N TRP A 50 12.45 -13.10 -3.53
CA TRP A 50 13.51 -12.10 -3.54
C TRP A 50 14.79 -12.64 -2.85
N PRO A 51 15.96 -12.12 -3.21
CA PRO A 51 17.20 -12.49 -2.56
C PRO A 51 17.15 -12.24 -1.05
N LYS A 52 17.70 -13.15 -0.24
CA LYS A 52 17.77 -12.98 1.22
C LYS A 52 18.47 -11.69 1.66
N LYS A 53 19.46 -11.24 0.89
CA LYS A 53 20.16 -9.97 1.12
C LYS A 53 19.74 -8.97 0.02
N LEU A 54 18.84 -8.08 0.40
CA LEU A 54 18.36 -7.04 -0.50
C LEU A 54 19.42 -5.93 -0.66
N PRO A 55 19.68 -5.46 -1.89
CA PRO A 55 20.57 -4.32 -2.11
C PRO A 55 19.93 -3.03 -1.60
N LYS A 56 20.74 -1.99 -1.44
CA LYS A 56 20.22 -0.65 -1.12
C LYS A 56 19.27 -0.18 -2.23
N ALA A 57 18.09 0.30 -1.83
CA ALA A 57 17.13 0.85 -2.77
C ALA A 57 17.64 2.17 -3.36
N ASP A 58 17.33 2.41 -4.65
CA ASP A 58 17.69 3.65 -5.33
C ASP A 58 16.81 4.80 -4.82
N ALA A 59 17.45 5.84 -4.29
CA ALA A 59 16.76 7.00 -3.73
C ALA A 59 15.85 7.72 -4.75
N LYS A 60 16.22 7.75 -6.03
CA LYS A 60 15.39 8.38 -7.08
C LYS A 60 14.09 7.60 -7.31
N VAL A 61 14.16 6.27 -7.21
CA VAL A 61 12.96 5.43 -7.33
C VAL A 61 12.07 5.57 -6.09
N LEU A 62 12.66 5.64 -4.89
CA LEU A 62 11.89 5.93 -3.68
C LEU A 62 11.19 7.29 -3.76
N ASP A 63 11.90 8.32 -4.20
CA ASP A 63 11.36 9.66 -4.42
C ASP A 63 10.17 9.67 -5.40
N PHE A 64 10.24 8.84 -6.44
CA PHE A 64 9.12 8.68 -7.37
C PHE A 64 7.88 8.11 -6.67
N TRP A 65 8.03 7.09 -5.85
CA TRP A 65 6.90 6.50 -5.12
C TRP A 65 6.35 7.43 -4.03
N TYR A 66 7.19 8.21 -3.38
CA TYR A 66 6.75 9.29 -2.48
C TYR A 66 5.91 10.34 -3.22
N PHE A 67 6.37 10.74 -4.40
CA PHE A 67 5.63 11.67 -5.24
C PHE A 67 4.27 11.11 -5.66
N VAL A 68 4.20 9.85 -6.07
CA VAL A 68 2.93 9.19 -6.44
C VAL A 68 1.93 9.24 -5.28
N GLN A 69 2.35 8.86 -4.09
CA GLN A 69 1.49 8.85 -2.92
C GLN A 69 1.05 10.26 -2.49
N TYR A 70 1.95 11.23 -2.59
CA TYR A 70 1.59 12.64 -2.34
C TYR A 70 0.50 13.13 -3.31
N VAL A 71 0.64 12.84 -4.60
CA VAL A 71 -0.37 13.25 -5.60
C VAL A 71 -1.72 12.59 -5.32
N LEU A 72 -1.71 11.29 -4.97
CA LEU A 72 -2.93 10.57 -4.61
C LEU A 72 -3.59 11.15 -3.34
N ASP A 73 -2.81 11.50 -2.31
CA ASP A 73 -3.31 12.17 -1.11
C ASP A 73 -3.98 13.50 -1.45
N GLN A 74 -3.35 14.33 -2.30
CA GLN A 74 -3.94 15.60 -2.72
C GLN A 74 -5.25 15.42 -3.50
N GLN A 75 -5.30 14.44 -4.39
CA GLN A 75 -6.51 14.12 -5.16
C GLN A 75 -7.63 13.60 -4.26
N MET A 76 -7.31 12.72 -3.31
CA MET A 76 -8.30 12.19 -2.37
C MET A 76 -8.84 13.30 -1.45
N ARG A 77 -7.99 14.20 -0.97
CA ARG A 77 -8.42 15.38 -0.19
C ARG A 77 -9.38 16.26 -0.99
N ALA A 78 -9.03 16.56 -2.24
CA ALA A 78 -9.90 17.37 -3.11
C ALA A 78 -11.25 16.69 -3.37
N ALA A 79 -11.26 15.38 -3.62
CA ALA A 79 -12.47 14.59 -3.81
C ALA A 79 -13.34 14.57 -2.54
N HIS A 80 -12.71 14.37 -1.38
CA HIS A 80 -13.40 14.40 -0.08
C HIS A 80 -14.03 15.79 0.20
N GLU A 81 -13.28 16.86 -0.04
CA GLU A 81 -13.80 18.22 0.14
C GLU A 81 -14.96 18.51 -0.79
N TYR A 82 -14.87 18.08 -2.06
CA TYR A 82 -15.95 18.22 -3.03
C TYR A 82 -17.21 17.45 -2.58
N ALA A 83 -17.04 16.19 -2.18
CA ALA A 83 -18.14 15.38 -1.65
C ALA A 83 -18.83 16.06 -0.46
N ARG A 84 -18.04 16.55 0.51
CA ARG A 84 -18.53 17.22 1.70
C ARG A 84 -19.30 18.50 1.39
N LYS A 85 -18.82 19.31 0.44
CA LYS A 85 -19.53 20.51 -0.05
C LYS A 85 -20.90 20.17 -0.66
N ASN A 86 -20.99 19.00 -1.30
CA ASN A 86 -22.23 18.50 -1.89
C ASN A 86 -23.07 17.60 -0.94
N LYS A 87 -22.77 17.63 0.37
CA LYS A 87 -23.49 16.84 1.41
C LYS A 87 -23.39 15.33 1.21
N VAL A 88 -22.35 14.86 0.55
CA VAL A 88 -22.02 13.42 0.40
C VAL A 88 -20.95 13.05 1.41
N ILE A 89 -21.19 11.99 2.16
CA ILE A 89 -20.23 11.43 3.11
C ILE A 89 -19.51 10.26 2.44
N LEU A 90 -18.19 10.33 2.38
CA LEU A 90 -17.36 9.20 1.98
C LEU A 90 -17.10 8.32 3.22
N LYS A 91 -17.57 7.08 3.17
CA LYS A 91 -17.30 6.08 4.21
C LYS A 91 -16.15 5.19 3.75
N GLY A 92 -15.09 5.17 4.55
CA GLY A 92 -14.02 4.19 4.37
C GLY A 92 -14.45 2.82 4.87
N ASP A 93 -13.79 1.79 4.40
CA ASP A 93 -13.98 0.42 4.85
C ASP A 93 -12.62 -0.26 5.06
N ILE A 94 -12.57 -1.22 5.99
CA ILE A 94 -11.39 -2.04 6.23
C ILE A 94 -11.51 -3.26 5.32
N PRO A 95 -10.50 -3.59 4.52
CA PRO A 95 -10.56 -4.78 3.69
C PRO A 95 -10.66 -6.05 4.54
N ILE A 96 -11.41 -7.03 4.06
CA ILE A 96 -11.55 -8.36 4.71
C ILE A 96 -10.17 -9.02 4.93
N GLY A 97 -9.22 -8.76 4.05
CA GLY A 97 -7.85 -9.22 4.16
C GLY A 97 -6.92 -8.43 3.25
N ILE A 98 -5.65 -8.77 3.32
CA ILE A 98 -4.60 -8.15 2.51
C ILE A 98 -4.08 -9.12 1.47
N SER A 99 -3.35 -8.63 0.46
CA SER A 99 -2.58 -9.51 -0.41
C SER A 99 -1.49 -10.22 0.40
N ARG A 100 -1.38 -11.54 0.23
CA ARG A 100 -0.29 -12.34 0.82
C ARG A 100 1.09 -11.81 0.42
N ASP A 101 1.20 -11.30 -0.80
CA ASP A 101 2.38 -10.70 -1.39
C ASP A 101 2.29 -9.15 -1.34
N GLY A 102 1.63 -8.61 -0.32
CA GLY A 102 1.52 -7.17 -0.08
C GLY A 102 2.64 -6.63 0.81
N VAL A 103 2.78 -5.32 0.79
CA VAL A 103 3.76 -4.62 1.62
C VAL A 103 3.54 -4.85 3.11
N GLU A 104 2.29 -4.94 3.54
CA GLU A 104 1.89 -5.17 4.93
C GLU A 104 2.42 -6.53 5.42
N ALA A 105 2.23 -7.58 4.64
CA ALA A 105 2.74 -8.92 4.94
C ALA A 105 4.26 -8.99 4.93
N TRP A 106 4.92 -8.18 4.09
CA TRP A 106 6.38 -8.11 4.03
C TRP A 106 6.99 -7.36 5.23
N VAL A 107 6.35 -6.27 5.68
CA VAL A 107 6.88 -5.40 6.74
C VAL A 107 6.51 -5.91 8.12
N GLU A 108 5.25 -6.32 8.31
CA GLU A 108 4.68 -6.72 9.61
C GLU A 108 3.97 -8.09 9.53
N PRO A 109 4.71 -9.15 9.15
CA PRO A 109 4.10 -10.49 8.95
C PRO A 109 3.42 -11.04 10.21
N ARG A 110 3.81 -10.58 11.42
CA ARG A 110 3.24 -11.01 12.70
C ARG A 110 1.74 -10.71 12.84
N TYR A 111 1.27 -9.69 12.14
CA TYR A 111 -0.15 -9.28 12.19
C TYR A 111 -1.05 -10.12 11.29
N PHE A 112 -0.49 -11.11 10.58
CA PHE A 112 -1.22 -11.91 9.62
C PHE A 112 -0.93 -13.39 9.77
N ASN A 113 -1.97 -14.22 9.69
CA ASN A 113 -1.85 -15.68 9.69
C ASN A 113 -1.48 -16.15 8.27
N LEU A 114 -0.20 -16.03 7.91
CA LEU A 114 0.31 -16.35 6.57
C LEU A 114 0.30 -17.86 6.24
N ASN A 115 0.10 -18.71 7.24
CA ASN A 115 -0.01 -20.18 7.09
C ASN A 115 -1.43 -20.66 6.82
N GLY A 116 -2.41 -19.76 6.83
CA GLY A 116 -3.81 -20.02 6.56
C GLY A 116 -4.35 -19.17 5.41
N GLN A 117 -5.62 -19.38 5.07
CA GLN A 117 -6.34 -18.61 4.06
C GLN A 117 -7.76 -18.35 4.52
N SER A 118 -8.26 -17.15 4.22
CA SER A 118 -9.65 -16.80 4.41
C SER A 118 -10.53 -17.43 3.36
N GLY A 119 -11.76 -17.70 3.72
CA GLY A 119 -12.77 -18.26 2.83
C GLY A 119 -14.15 -18.24 3.47
N ALA A 120 -15.12 -18.84 2.81
CA ALA A 120 -16.47 -19.01 3.32
C ALA A 120 -16.94 -20.45 3.19
N PRO A 121 -17.79 -20.93 4.11
CA PRO A 121 -18.48 -22.21 3.95
C PRO A 121 -19.46 -22.16 2.77
N PRO A 122 -19.99 -23.30 2.34
CA PRO A 122 -21.06 -23.33 1.35
C PRO A 122 -22.26 -22.47 1.76
N ASP A 123 -22.86 -21.79 0.80
CA ASP A 123 -24.02 -20.94 0.97
C ASP A 123 -25.04 -21.18 -0.18
N PRO A 124 -26.22 -20.53 -0.19
CA PRO A 124 -27.19 -20.67 -1.25
C PRO A 124 -26.72 -20.31 -2.67
N PHE A 125 -25.58 -19.57 -2.78
CA PHE A 125 -25.02 -19.13 -4.05
C PHE A 125 -23.79 -19.95 -4.49
N SER A 126 -23.20 -20.74 -3.58
CA SER A 126 -22.04 -21.58 -3.84
C SER A 126 -22.13 -22.87 -3.04
N GLU A 127 -22.29 -24.01 -3.75
CA GLU A 127 -22.37 -25.33 -3.15
C GLU A 127 -21.04 -25.80 -2.53
N ASP A 128 -19.93 -25.23 -3.03
CA ASP A 128 -18.59 -25.53 -2.54
C ASP A 128 -18.09 -24.44 -1.59
N CYS A 129 -17.15 -24.79 -0.68
CA CYS A 129 -16.42 -23.85 0.12
C CYS A 129 -15.63 -22.87 -0.78
N GLN A 130 -15.66 -21.59 -0.41
CA GLN A 130 -14.88 -20.58 -1.10
C GLN A 130 -13.51 -20.45 -0.43
N ASN A 131 -12.46 -20.35 -1.25
CA ASN A 131 -11.12 -19.98 -0.81
C ASN A 131 -10.73 -18.65 -1.46
N TRP A 132 -10.57 -17.61 -0.64
CA TRP A 132 -10.28 -16.27 -1.13
C TRP A 132 -8.78 -15.99 -1.26
N GLY A 133 -7.92 -16.89 -0.80
CA GLY A 133 -6.47 -16.84 -1.03
C GLY A 133 -5.68 -15.85 -0.18
N PHE A 134 -6.31 -14.96 0.55
CA PHE A 134 -5.63 -13.99 1.41
C PHE A 134 -5.54 -14.47 2.88
N PRO A 135 -4.54 -14.04 3.65
CA PRO A 135 -4.36 -14.39 5.06
C PRO A 135 -5.43 -13.76 5.93
N THR A 136 -5.73 -14.38 7.07
CA THR A 136 -6.53 -13.76 8.13
C THR A 136 -5.66 -12.84 8.99
N TYR A 137 -6.30 -11.90 9.70
CA TYR A 137 -5.64 -11.06 10.70
C TYR A 137 -5.31 -11.86 11.96
N ASN A 138 -4.15 -11.59 12.54
CA ASN A 138 -3.76 -12.07 13.86
C ASN A 138 -4.14 -11.02 14.90
N TRP A 139 -5.38 -11.08 15.36
CA TRP A 139 -5.94 -10.08 16.27
C TRP A 139 -5.23 -10.02 17.62
N ASP A 140 -4.68 -11.14 18.10
CA ASP A 140 -3.95 -11.20 19.39
C ASP A 140 -2.66 -10.35 19.34
N GLU A 141 -2.02 -10.24 18.19
CA GLU A 141 -0.82 -9.40 18.00
C GLU A 141 -1.15 -7.93 17.67
N MET A 142 -2.40 -7.63 17.32
CA MET A 142 -2.85 -6.27 16.99
C MET A 142 -3.42 -5.50 18.19
N LEU A 143 -3.79 -6.19 19.27
CA LEU A 143 -4.36 -5.63 20.50
C LEU A 143 -3.30 -5.36 21.56
#